data_f9b68acc6f9484d804a35db437c20c7f
#
_entry.id   f9b68acc6f9484d804a35db437c20c7f
#
_cell.length_a   1.000
_cell.length_b   1.000
_cell.length_c   1.000
_cell.angle_alpha   90.00
_cell.angle_beta   90.00
_cell.angle_gamma   90.00
#
_symmetry.space_group_name_H-M   'P 1'
#
loop_
_entity.id
_entity.type
_entity.pdbx_description
1 polymer ?
#
loop_
_entity_poly.entity_id
_entity_poly.type
_entity_poly.pdbx_seq_one_letter_code
_entity_poly.pdbx_strand_id
1 'polypeptide(L)'
;MALKTYKEILADIDTFLFDVDGVFTDNRVLLYAGLDPVRTFHSRDAYAVQHAVKEGVRIVVITGGRSAGVAEAFGRLGVTEFHHSVPDKSAKLDELIRVTEAHNSFI
;
A
#
# COMPACT_ATOMS: atom_id res chain seq x y z
N MET A 1 33.74 -1.40 -2.35
CA MET A 1 32.48 -2.16 -2.15
C MET A 1 31.71 -2.19 -3.46
N ALA A 2 31.36 -3.38 -3.90
CA ALA A 2 30.62 -3.53 -5.13
C ALA A 2 29.15 -3.08 -4.94
N LEU A 3 28.62 -2.36 -5.92
CA LEU A 3 27.20 -1.99 -5.93
C LEU A 3 26.37 -3.21 -6.31
N LYS A 4 25.26 -3.40 -5.60
CA LYS A 4 24.29 -4.44 -5.94
C LYS A 4 23.56 -4.09 -7.24
N THR A 5 23.27 -5.09 -8.06
CA THR A 5 22.38 -4.94 -9.21
C THR A 5 20.95 -4.75 -8.70
N TYR A 6 20.07 -4.22 -9.56
CA TYR A 6 18.66 -4.08 -9.18
C TYR A 6 18.00 -5.44 -8.86
N LYS A 7 18.42 -6.53 -9.52
CA LYS A 7 17.91 -7.88 -9.23
C LYS A 7 18.31 -8.35 -7.85
N GLU A 8 19.53 -8.08 -7.42
CA GLU A 8 20.00 -8.41 -6.09
C GLU A 8 19.25 -7.60 -5.04
N ILE A 9 19.02 -6.31 -5.29
CA ILE A 9 18.23 -5.45 -4.40
C ILE A 9 16.81 -5.96 -4.28
N LEU A 10 16.16 -6.31 -5.41
CA LEU A 10 14.80 -6.84 -5.40
C LEU A 10 14.68 -8.15 -4.61
N ALA A 11 15.69 -8.99 -4.64
CA ALA A 11 15.69 -10.24 -3.88
C ALA A 11 15.69 -9.99 -2.35
N ASP A 12 16.23 -8.85 -1.93
CA ASP A 12 16.30 -8.46 -0.51
C ASP A 12 15.05 -7.70 -0.02
N ILE A 13 14.15 -7.32 -0.93
CA ILE A 13 12.93 -6.59 -0.59
C ILE A 13 11.83 -7.57 -0.23
N ASP A 14 11.23 -7.40 0.94
CA ASP A 14 10.10 -8.19 1.40
C ASP A 14 8.88 -7.34 1.77
N THR A 15 9.00 -6.03 1.67
CA THR A 15 7.96 -5.08 2.05
C THR A 15 7.75 -4.05 0.95
N PHE A 16 6.51 -3.87 0.55
CA PHE A 16 6.10 -2.83 -0.40
C PHE A 16 5.17 -1.85 0.29
N LEU A 17 5.45 -0.57 0.09
CA LEU A 17 4.64 0.52 0.60
C LEU A 17 3.96 1.21 -0.57
N PHE A 18 2.64 1.29 -0.54
CA PHE A 18 1.85 1.88 -1.62
C PHE A 18 0.97 3.03 -1.14
N ASP A 19 0.84 4.03 -2.00
CA ASP A 19 -0.28 4.96 -1.98
C ASP A 19 -1.48 4.32 -2.71
N VAL A 20 -2.66 4.88 -2.59
CA VAL A 20 -3.86 4.40 -3.28
C VAL A 20 -4.13 5.22 -4.54
N ASP A 21 -4.35 6.53 -4.38
CA ASP A 21 -4.76 7.36 -5.51
C ASP A 21 -3.60 7.58 -6.49
N GLY A 22 -3.86 7.28 -7.75
CA GLY A 22 -2.85 7.32 -8.79
C GLY A 22 -1.95 6.10 -8.87
N VAL A 23 -2.05 5.16 -7.93
CA VAL A 23 -1.30 3.90 -7.91
C VAL A 23 -2.23 2.72 -8.18
N PHE A 24 -3.26 2.54 -7.35
CA PHE A 24 -4.29 1.52 -7.54
C PHE A 24 -5.54 2.06 -8.22
N THR A 25 -5.71 3.37 -8.23
CA THR A 25 -6.80 4.07 -8.91
C THR A 25 -6.23 5.04 -9.94
N ASP A 26 -7.10 5.62 -10.76
CA ASP A 26 -6.74 6.64 -11.75
C ASP A 26 -6.90 8.07 -11.23
N ASN A 27 -6.95 8.26 -9.93
CA ASN A 27 -7.22 9.52 -9.24
C ASN A 27 -8.65 10.05 -9.36
N ARG A 28 -9.54 9.33 -10.04
CA ARG A 28 -10.94 9.71 -10.13
C ARG A 28 -11.71 9.22 -8.93
N VAL A 29 -12.66 10.03 -8.48
CA VAL A 29 -13.59 9.66 -7.42
C VAL A 29 -15.01 9.99 -7.86
N LEU A 30 -15.95 9.19 -7.40
CA LEU A 30 -17.37 9.46 -7.54
C LEU A 30 -17.86 10.08 -6.24
N LEU A 31 -18.57 11.19 -6.34
CA LEU A 31 -19.06 11.93 -5.20
C LEU A 31 -20.56 11.72 -5.05
N TYR A 32 -20.95 11.17 -3.91
CA TYR A 32 -22.35 11.01 -3.53
C TYR A 32 -22.59 11.72 -2.21
N ALA A 33 -23.73 12.39 -2.08
CA ALA A 33 -24.09 13.07 -0.84
C ALA A 33 -24.12 12.07 0.33
N GLY A 34 -23.45 12.43 1.43
CA GLY A 34 -23.42 11.62 2.64
C GLY A 34 -22.49 10.41 2.62
N LEU A 35 -21.72 10.23 1.55
CA LEU A 35 -20.78 9.12 1.43
C LEU A 35 -19.35 9.63 1.29
N ASP A 36 -18.39 8.83 1.75
CA ASP A 36 -16.99 9.04 1.41
C ASP A 36 -16.81 8.92 -0.11
N PRO A 37 -15.81 9.61 -0.71
CA PRO A 37 -15.52 9.45 -2.13
C PRO A 37 -15.36 7.99 -2.54
N VAL A 38 -16.02 7.60 -3.62
CA VAL A 38 -16.01 6.22 -4.12
C VAL A 38 -14.94 6.09 -5.19
N ARG A 39 -14.14 5.04 -5.09
CA ARG A 39 -13.04 4.76 -6.00
C ARG A 39 -13.27 3.42 -6.70
N THR A 40 -12.74 3.30 -7.91
CA THR A 40 -12.70 2.03 -8.62
C THR A 40 -11.32 1.39 -8.46
N PHE A 41 -11.30 0.07 -8.46
CA PHE A 41 -10.08 -0.71 -8.21
C PHE A 41 -9.94 -1.79 -9.27
N HIS A 42 -8.77 -1.86 -9.91
CA HIS A 42 -8.56 -2.81 -11.00
C HIS A 42 -8.37 -4.24 -10.46
N SER A 43 -9.09 -5.18 -11.05
CA SER A 43 -9.08 -6.56 -10.57
C SER A 43 -7.72 -7.26 -10.71
N ARG A 44 -6.91 -6.88 -11.71
CA ARG A 44 -5.56 -7.42 -11.85
C ARG A 44 -4.65 -6.99 -10.71
N ASP A 45 -4.76 -5.73 -10.29
CA ASP A 45 -4.01 -5.22 -9.16
C ASP A 45 -4.44 -5.93 -7.87
N ALA A 46 -5.74 -6.16 -7.71
CA ALA A 46 -6.28 -6.91 -6.57
C ALA A 46 -5.68 -8.32 -6.51
N TYR A 47 -5.65 -9.01 -7.65
CA TYR A 47 -5.05 -10.34 -7.72
C TYR A 47 -3.57 -10.32 -7.37
N ALA A 48 -2.82 -9.35 -7.91
CA ALA A 48 -1.39 -9.22 -7.65
C ALA A 48 -1.11 -9.00 -6.16
N VAL A 49 -1.87 -8.13 -5.51
CA VAL A 49 -1.74 -7.86 -4.07
C VAL A 49 -2.04 -9.13 -3.27
N GLN A 50 -3.14 -9.80 -3.56
CA GLN A 50 -3.52 -11.01 -2.86
C GLN A 50 -2.45 -12.10 -3.01
N HIS A 51 -1.94 -12.27 -4.22
CA HIS A 51 -0.88 -13.24 -4.48
C HIS A 51 0.39 -12.92 -3.70
N ALA A 52 0.80 -11.66 -3.71
CA ALA A 52 1.99 -11.21 -2.97
C ALA A 52 1.86 -11.49 -1.46
N VAL A 53 0.70 -11.18 -0.89
CA VAL A 53 0.43 -11.45 0.54
C VAL A 53 0.51 -12.95 0.84
N LYS A 54 -0.05 -13.79 -0.02
CA LYS A 54 0.01 -15.26 0.15
C LYS A 54 1.45 -15.78 0.07
N GLU A 55 2.30 -15.14 -0.71
CA GLU A 55 3.71 -15.49 -0.82
C GLU A 55 4.57 -14.92 0.31
N GLY A 56 3.98 -14.30 1.30
CA GLY A 56 4.68 -13.78 2.46
C GLY A 56 5.24 -12.38 2.32
N VAL A 57 4.90 -11.68 1.25
CA VAL A 57 5.31 -10.29 1.06
C VAL A 57 4.48 -9.39 1.97
N ARG A 58 5.15 -8.49 2.67
CA ARG A 58 4.48 -7.49 3.49
C ARG A 58 4.00 -6.34 2.60
N ILE A 59 2.70 -6.08 2.61
CA ILE A 59 2.10 -4.96 1.88
C ILE A 59 1.58 -3.95 2.91
N VAL A 60 2.03 -2.71 2.77
CA VAL A 60 1.59 -1.59 3.60
C VAL A 60 0.98 -0.54 2.70
N VAL A 61 -0.21 -0.07 3.03
CA VAL A 61 -0.89 0.97 2.27
C VAL A 61 -1.04 2.21 3.15
N ILE A 62 -0.60 3.35 2.62
CA ILE A 62 -0.74 4.65 3.27
C ILE A 62 -1.44 5.59 2.31
N THR A 63 -2.56 6.15 2.73
CA THR A 63 -3.31 7.09 1.91
C THR A 63 -3.78 8.29 2.70
N GLY A 64 -3.78 9.46 2.07
CA GLY A 64 -4.36 10.67 2.64
C GLY A 64 -5.88 10.69 2.57
N GLY A 65 -6.45 9.90 1.68
CA GLY A 65 -7.89 9.82 1.51
C GLY A 65 -8.56 8.92 2.53
N ARG A 66 -9.89 8.97 2.55
CA ARG A 66 -10.72 8.10 3.37
C ARG A 66 -11.72 7.37 2.48
N SER A 67 -11.76 6.06 2.61
CA SER A 67 -12.76 5.23 1.94
C SER A 67 -12.87 3.90 2.67
N ALA A 68 -14.02 3.68 3.29
CA ALA A 68 -14.30 2.40 3.97
C ALA A 68 -14.31 1.25 2.97
N GLY A 69 -14.79 1.48 1.75
CA GLY A 69 -14.83 0.46 0.71
C GLY A 69 -13.43 0.02 0.28
N VAL A 70 -12.51 0.96 0.14
CA VAL A 70 -11.12 0.64 -0.22
C VAL A 70 -10.44 -0.14 0.91
N ALA A 71 -10.61 0.30 2.16
CA ALA A 71 -10.05 -0.40 3.32
C ALA A 71 -10.58 -1.83 3.41
N GLU A 72 -11.88 -2.02 3.21
CA GLU A 72 -12.48 -3.35 3.21
C GLU A 72 -11.94 -4.22 2.08
N ALA A 73 -11.79 -3.67 0.87
CA ALA A 73 -11.26 -4.39 -0.27
C ALA A 73 -9.83 -4.88 -0.01
N PHE A 74 -8.96 -4.02 0.50
CA PHE A 74 -7.59 -4.43 0.84
C PHE A 74 -7.57 -5.46 1.96
N GLY A 75 -8.45 -5.34 2.95
CA GLY A 75 -8.58 -6.34 4.02
C GLY A 75 -8.94 -7.72 3.49
N ARG A 76 -9.84 -7.80 2.51
CA ARG A 76 -10.20 -9.07 1.84
C ARG A 76 -9.04 -9.67 1.05
N LEU A 77 -8.13 -8.84 0.57
CA LEU A 77 -6.93 -9.31 -0.14
C LEU A 77 -5.84 -9.80 0.83
N GLY A 78 -6.05 -9.66 2.13
CA GLY A 78 -5.10 -10.07 3.15
C GLY A 78 -4.18 -8.97 3.64
N VAL A 79 -4.38 -7.73 3.22
CA VAL A 79 -3.59 -6.59 3.70
C VAL A 79 -4.06 -6.19 5.09
N THR A 80 -3.17 -6.27 6.08
CA THR A 80 -3.45 -5.94 7.47
C THR A 80 -2.94 -4.56 7.88
N GLU A 81 -2.11 -3.94 7.06
CA GLU A 81 -1.51 -2.64 7.35
C GLU A 81 -2.03 -1.59 6.36
N PHE A 82 -3.21 -1.10 6.65
CA PHE A 82 -3.87 -0.07 5.86
C PHE A 82 -4.08 1.19 6.71
N HIS A 83 -3.44 2.29 6.31
CA HIS A 83 -3.46 3.55 7.03
C HIS A 83 -4.11 4.62 6.16
N HIS A 84 -5.33 5.03 6.51
CA HIS A 84 -6.07 6.08 5.80
C HIS A 84 -6.00 7.41 6.54
N SER A 85 -6.43 8.47 5.87
CA SER A 85 -6.49 9.82 6.45
C SER A 85 -5.14 10.28 7.02
N VAL A 86 -4.06 9.88 6.38
CA VAL A 86 -2.70 10.22 6.82
C VAL A 86 -2.31 11.59 6.26
N PRO A 87 -2.17 12.63 7.09
CA PRO A 87 -1.87 13.97 6.60
C PRO A 87 -0.41 14.13 6.16
N ASP A 88 0.50 13.38 6.77
CA ASP A 88 1.93 13.43 6.46
C ASP A 88 2.45 12.00 6.27
N LYS A 89 2.60 11.61 5.01
CA LYS A 89 3.05 10.26 4.66
C LYS A 89 4.50 10.00 5.07
N SER A 90 5.36 11.02 5.00
CA SER A 90 6.76 10.88 5.42
C SER A 90 6.88 10.59 6.90
N ALA A 91 6.12 11.30 7.74
CA ALA A 91 6.09 11.06 9.17
C ALA A 91 5.57 9.65 9.49
N LYS A 92 4.53 9.20 8.77
CA LYS A 92 3.98 7.86 8.95
C LYS A 92 4.99 6.79 8.53
N LEU A 93 5.70 7.00 7.44
CA LEU A 93 6.76 6.11 6.99
C LEU A 93 7.86 5.99 8.04
N ASP A 94 8.32 7.10 8.59
CA ASP A 94 9.35 7.10 9.64
C ASP A 94 8.87 6.32 10.87
N GLU A 95 7.62 6.51 11.29
CA GLU A 95 7.01 5.77 12.39
C GLU A 95 7.03 4.26 12.12
N LEU A 96 6.60 3.84 10.93
CA LEU A 96 6.57 2.43 10.55
C LEU A 96 7.97 1.81 10.49
N ILE A 97 8.95 2.55 9.99
CA ILE A 97 10.33 2.10 9.95
C ILE A 97 10.86 1.87 11.36
N ARG A 98 10.60 2.79 12.28
CA ARG A 98 11.05 2.67 13.68
C ARG A 98 10.43 1.46 14.37
N VAL A 99 9.12 1.25 14.17
CA VAL A 99 8.38 0.15 14.79
C VAL A 99 8.88 -1.20 14.30
N THR A 100 9.22 -1.30 13.04
CA THR A 100 9.67 -2.57 12.44
C THR A 100 11.17 -2.79 12.53
N GLU A 101 11.92 -1.83 13.05
CA GLU A 101 13.39 -1.85 13.02
C GLU A 101 13.88 -2.17 11.61
N ALA A 102 13.31 -1.51 10.63
CA ALA A 102 13.30 -1.93 9.24
C ALA A 102 14.67 -2.39 8.72
N HIS A 103 14.86 -3.66 8.72
CA HIS A 103 15.94 -4.31 7.97
C HIS A 103 15.62 -4.34 6.48
N ASN A 104 14.38 -4.01 6.15
CA ASN A 104 13.78 -4.24 4.85
C ASN A 104 13.63 -2.92 4.09
N SER A 105 13.67 -3.00 2.78
CA SER A 105 13.45 -1.85 1.91
C SER A 105 11.98 -1.68 1.62
N PHE A 106 11.54 -0.42 1.53
CA PHE A 106 10.17 -0.05 1.16
C PHE A 106 10.14 0.49 -0.26
N ILE A 107 9.10 0.14 -0.99
CA ILE A 107 8.83 0.66 -2.32
C ILE A 107 7.44 1.28 -2.38
#